data_b6bdb09c9f7b2cd0394cf095245db0f1
#
_entry.id   b6bdb09c9f7b2cd0394cf095245db0f1
#
_cell.length_a   1.000
_cell.length_b   1.000
_cell.length_c   1.000
_cell.angle_alpha   90.00
_cell.angle_beta   90.00
_cell.angle_gamma   90.00
#
_symmetry.space_group_name_H-M   'P 1'
#
loop_
_entity.id
_entity.type
_entity.pdbx_description
1 polymer ?
#
loop_
_entity_poly.entity_id
_entity_poly.type
_entity_poly.pdbx_seq_one_letter_code
_entity_poly.pdbx_strand_id
1 'polypeptide(L)'
;MMFDPLFSRILVAFDGSEPSKRALDIAAKTAAMFKGELIILTVVPRVTIPIFVDEGIGSLRTVDIQDYQSKMMELYRKSLETAEAEVKMRYPDLKFEALLLEGRPSSTIVEEAEKRDVHLITMGSRGLGGITGWILGSTSRKVVDQCTKPILIVK
;
A
#
# COMPACT_ATOMS: atom_id res chain seq x y z
N MET A 1 -22.02 -3.65 25.77
CA MET A 1 -22.20 -3.65 24.31
C MET A 1 -20.87 -3.96 23.67
N MET A 2 -20.70 -5.13 23.06
CA MET A 2 -19.50 -5.43 22.30
C MET A 2 -19.56 -4.67 20.98
N PHE A 3 -18.70 -3.70 20.81
CA PHE A 3 -18.48 -3.12 19.49
C PHE A 3 -17.84 -4.20 18.60
N ASP A 4 -18.41 -4.46 17.45
CA ASP A 4 -17.78 -5.30 16.45
C ASP A 4 -16.40 -4.67 16.12
N PRO A 5 -15.29 -5.37 16.33
CA PRO A 5 -13.97 -4.79 16.12
C PRO A 5 -13.61 -4.56 14.65
N LEU A 6 -14.50 -4.90 13.71
CA LEU A 6 -14.23 -4.89 12.27
C LEU A 6 -13.61 -3.59 11.76
N PHE A 7 -13.98 -2.46 12.34
CA PHE A 7 -13.47 -1.15 11.92
C PHE A 7 -12.49 -0.53 12.91
N SER A 8 -12.06 -1.26 13.93
CA SER A 8 -11.17 -0.72 14.98
C SER A 8 -9.72 -0.64 14.54
N ARG A 9 -9.31 -1.39 13.52
CA ARG A 9 -7.98 -1.31 12.94
C ARG A 9 -8.04 -1.59 11.44
N ILE A 10 -7.84 -0.55 10.64
CA ILE A 10 -7.97 -0.58 9.19
C ILE A 10 -6.59 -0.36 8.59
N LEU A 11 -6.20 -1.24 7.65
CA LEU A 11 -5.03 -1.03 6.81
C LEU A 11 -5.49 -0.60 5.42
N VAL A 12 -4.92 0.49 4.90
CA VAL A 12 -5.09 0.87 3.51
C VAL A 12 -3.78 0.70 2.75
N ALA A 13 -3.83 -0.02 1.65
CA ALA A 13 -2.71 -0.12 0.71
C ALA A 13 -2.72 1.11 -0.22
N PHE A 14 -1.67 1.91 -0.13
CA PHE A 14 -1.56 3.19 -0.83
C PHE A 14 -0.32 3.22 -1.72
N ASP A 15 -0.49 3.45 -3.01
CA ASP A 15 0.61 3.55 -3.98
C ASP A 15 0.62 4.89 -4.74
N GLY A 16 -0.28 5.82 -4.39
CA GLY A 16 -0.43 7.10 -5.04
C GLY A 16 -1.31 7.10 -6.29
N SER A 17 -1.80 5.95 -6.73
CA SER A 17 -2.79 5.86 -7.82
C SER A 17 -4.13 6.49 -7.42
N GLU A 18 -4.94 6.90 -8.38
CA GLU A 18 -6.26 7.45 -8.11
C GLU A 18 -7.18 6.47 -7.35
N PRO A 19 -7.25 5.16 -7.70
CA PRO A 19 -8.01 4.21 -6.89
C PRO A 19 -7.49 4.09 -5.45
N SER A 20 -6.18 4.12 -5.22
CA SER A 20 -5.61 4.07 -3.87
C SER A 20 -5.90 5.34 -3.05
N LYS A 21 -5.95 6.50 -3.69
CA LYS A 21 -6.37 7.75 -3.03
C LYS A 21 -7.83 7.68 -2.58
N ARG A 22 -8.72 7.16 -3.43
CA ARG A 22 -10.12 6.93 -3.05
C ARG A 22 -10.24 5.90 -1.93
N ALA A 23 -9.45 4.83 -1.98
CA ALA A 23 -9.38 3.84 -0.90
C ALA A 23 -8.94 4.46 0.42
N LEU A 24 -7.93 5.33 0.39
CA LEU A 24 -7.45 6.07 1.56
C LEU A 24 -8.54 6.98 2.15
N ASP A 25 -9.25 7.70 1.31
CA ASP A 25 -10.35 8.58 1.77
C ASP A 25 -11.45 7.79 2.49
N ILE A 26 -11.86 6.66 1.92
CA ILE A 26 -12.86 5.77 2.53
C ILE A 26 -12.33 5.17 3.84
N ALA A 27 -11.10 4.68 3.86
CA ALA A 27 -10.49 4.09 5.04
C ALA A 27 -10.35 5.08 6.19
N ALA A 28 -9.85 6.30 5.91
CA ALA A 28 -9.69 7.35 6.91
C ALA A 28 -11.04 7.81 7.48
N LYS A 29 -12.03 8.02 6.63
CA LYS A 29 -13.39 8.37 7.04
C LYS A 29 -14.01 7.28 7.91
N THR A 30 -13.86 6.01 7.51
CA THR A 30 -14.39 4.87 8.27
C THR A 30 -13.70 4.77 9.63
N ALA A 31 -12.37 4.80 9.67
CA ALA A 31 -11.63 4.77 10.93
C ALA A 31 -12.01 5.92 11.87
N ALA A 32 -12.16 7.13 11.33
CA ALA A 32 -12.59 8.29 12.12
C ALA A 32 -14.01 8.11 12.68
N MET A 33 -14.95 7.61 11.88
CA MET A 33 -16.34 7.38 12.32
C MET A 33 -16.45 6.36 13.44
N PHE A 34 -15.66 5.30 13.38
CA PHE A 34 -15.68 4.21 14.36
C PHE A 34 -14.64 4.38 15.48
N LYS A 35 -13.96 5.52 15.53
CA LYS A 35 -12.86 5.80 16.50
C LYS A 35 -11.78 4.72 16.49
N GLY A 36 -11.50 4.17 15.32
CA GLY A 36 -10.48 3.16 15.09
C GLY A 36 -9.12 3.77 14.78
N GLU A 37 -8.20 2.88 14.45
CA GLU A 37 -6.84 3.22 14.00
C GLU A 37 -6.69 2.95 12.50
N LEU A 38 -5.93 3.80 11.82
CA LEU A 38 -5.62 3.65 10.40
C LEU A 38 -4.14 3.37 10.21
N ILE A 39 -3.81 2.36 9.40
CA ILE A 39 -2.46 2.09 8.93
C ILE A 39 -2.43 2.40 7.44
N ILE A 40 -1.62 3.36 7.05
CA ILE A 40 -1.39 3.70 5.64
C ILE A 40 -0.11 2.98 5.22
N LEU A 41 -0.23 1.93 4.42
CA LEU A 41 0.90 1.11 3.99
C LEU A 41 1.22 1.39 2.52
N THR A 42 2.43 1.84 2.29
CA THR A 42 3.02 1.96 0.96
C THR A 42 4.15 0.95 0.81
N VAL A 43 4.06 0.09 -0.21
CA VAL A 43 5.09 -0.90 -0.53
C VAL A 43 5.77 -0.51 -1.82
N VAL A 44 7.06 -0.22 -1.74
CA VAL A 44 7.89 0.08 -2.91
C VAL A 44 8.35 -1.25 -3.53
N PRO A 45 7.99 -1.53 -4.79
CA PRO A 45 8.41 -2.77 -5.43
C PRO A 45 9.93 -2.85 -5.56
N ARG A 46 10.50 -4.01 -5.26
CA ARG A 46 11.90 -4.28 -5.56
C ARG A 46 12.08 -4.51 -7.04
N VAL A 47 13.04 -3.81 -7.61
CA VAL A 47 13.46 -4.07 -8.98
C VAL A 47 14.36 -5.28 -9.00
N THR A 48 13.86 -6.39 -9.53
CA THR A 48 14.67 -7.57 -9.84
C THR A 48 14.98 -7.54 -11.33
N ILE A 49 16.24 -7.27 -11.69
CA ILE A 49 16.69 -7.46 -13.05
C ILE A 49 17.29 -8.85 -13.14
N PRO A 50 16.88 -9.68 -14.12
CA PRO A 50 17.60 -10.92 -14.41
C PRO A 50 19.05 -10.58 -14.72
N ILE A 51 19.97 -11.05 -13.90
CA ILE A 51 21.40 -10.88 -14.15
C ILE A 51 21.77 -11.84 -15.29
N PHE A 52 21.73 -11.36 -16.52
CA PHE A 52 22.52 -11.97 -17.57
C PHE A 52 23.97 -11.52 -17.29
N VAL A 53 24.75 -12.40 -16.67
CA VAL A 53 26.16 -12.17 -16.44
C VAL A 53 26.87 -12.28 -17.80
N ASP A 54 26.95 -11.18 -18.49
CA ASP A 54 27.94 -11.01 -19.55
C ASP A 54 29.20 -10.40 -18.90
N GLU A 55 30.31 -11.11 -18.96
CA GLU A 55 31.54 -10.83 -18.21
C GLU A 55 32.23 -9.49 -18.60
N GLY A 56 31.58 -8.40 -18.54
CA GLY A 56 32.17 -7.09 -18.87
C GLY A 56 31.30 -5.89 -18.52
N ILE A 57 30.01 -6.08 -18.29
CA ILE A 57 29.05 -5.00 -18.12
C ILE A 57 28.38 -5.02 -16.72
N GLY A 58 28.67 -6.03 -15.90
CA GLY A 58 27.95 -6.29 -14.64
C GLY A 58 28.07 -5.21 -13.58
N SER A 59 29.20 -4.47 -13.52
CA SER A 59 29.40 -3.46 -12.48
C SER A 59 28.67 -2.13 -12.74
N LEU A 60 28.49 -1.74 -13.99
CA LEU A 60 27.77 -0.51 -14.34
C LEU A 60 26.26 -0.66 -14.15
N ARG A 61 25.70 -1.85 -14.44
CA ARG A 61 24.28 -2.13 -14.27
C ARG A 61 23.84 -2.20 -12.81
N THR A 62 24.71 -2.63 -11.90
CA THR A 62 24.39 -2.70 -10.45
C THR A 62 24.23 -1.31 -9.84
N VAL A 63 25.03 -0.35 -10.27
CA VAL A 63 24.95 1.05 -9.82
C VAL A 63 23.67 1.70 -10.32
N ASP A 64 23.29 1.47 -11.60
CA ASP A 64 22.08 2.01 -12.19
C ASP A 64 20.80 1.47 -11.51
N ILE A 65 20.81 0.20 -11.08
CA ILE A 65 19.68 -0.42 -10.38
C ILE A 65 19.48 0.18 -9.00
N GLN A 66 20.57 0.39 -8.24
CA GLN A 66 20.50 1.00 -6.91
C GLN A 66 20.04 2.45 -6.99
N ASP A 67 20.49 3.22 -7.98
CA ASP A 67 20.04 4.58 -8.22
C ASP A 67 18.56 4.63 -8.59
N TYR A 68 18.11 3.73 -9.46
CA TYR A 68 16.69 3.60 -9.82
C TYR A 68 15.82 3.24 -8.61
N GLN A 69 16.24 2.28 -7.80
CA GLN A 69 15.52 1.88 -6.58
C GLN A 69 15.43 3.04 -5.58
N SER A 70 16.51 3.79 -5.41
CA SER A 70 16.54 4.98 -4.54
C SER A 70 15.58 6.08 -5.02
N LYS A 71 15.53 6.32 -6.33
CA LYS A 71 14.59 7.28 -6.93
C LYS A 71 13.13 6.83 -6.76
N MET A 72 12.85 5.56 -6.96
CA MET A 72 11.53 5.01 -6.71
C MET A 72 11.12 5.18 -5.25
N MET A 73 12.00 4.82 -4.33
CA MET A 73 11.76 4.97 -2.89
C MET A 73 11.39 6.42 -2.54
N GLU A 74 12.12 7.40 -3.10
CA GLU A 74 11.86 8.81 -2.86
C GLU A 74 10.51 9.28 -3.43
N LEU A 75 10.13 8.82 -4.61
CA LEU A 75 8.83 9.14 -5.21
C LEU A 75 7.67 8.61 -4.37
N TYR A 76 7.75 7.36 -3.93
CA TYR A 76 6.74 6.74 -3.06
C TYR A 76 6.69 7.43 -1.70
N ARG A 77 7.84 7.80 -1.14
CA ARG A 77 7.93 8.55 0.13
C ARG A 77 7.19 9.88 0.04
N LYS A 78 7.46 10.68 -0.98
CA LYS A 78 6.79 11.98 -1.19
C LYS A 78 5.28 11.83 -1.33
N SER A 79 4.83 10.83 -2.08
CA SER A 79 3.40 10.54 -2.23
C SER A 79 2.76 10.16 -0.89
N LEU A 80 3.43 9.33 -0.09
CA LEU A 80 2.97 8.95 1.24
C LEU A 80 2.92 10.14 2.21
N GLU A 81 3.96 10.97 2.23
CA GLU A 81 4.01 12.18 3.08
C GLU A 81 2.89 13.16 2.74
N THR A 82 2.56 13.33 1.45
CA THR A 82 1.42 14.14 1.02
C THR A 82 0.11 13.56 1.55
N ALA A 83 -0.08 12.26 1.41
CA ALA A 83 -1.28 11.56 1.91
C ALA A 83 -1.41 11.67 3.43
N GLU A 84 -0.31 11.52 4.15
CA GLU A 84 -0.22 11.68 5.61
C GLU A 84 -0.67 13.08 6.07
N ALA A 85 -0.15 14.11 5.41
CA ALA A 85 -0.50 15.51 5.70
C ALA A 85 -1.99 15.78 5.44
N GLU A 86 -2.55 15.24 4.36
CA GLU A 86 -3.98 15.38 4.05
C GLU A 86 -4.86 14.68 5.09
N VAL A 87 -4.53 13.47 5.50
CA VAL A 87 -5.26 12.74 6.54
C VAL A 87 -5.22 13.48 7.86
N LYS A 88 -4.07 13.96 8.27
CA LYS A 88 -3.89 14.73 9.51
C LYS A 88 -4.69 16.03 9.51
N MET A 89 -4.74 16.71 8.38
CA MET A 89 -5.51 17.95 8.24
C MET A 89 -7.02 17.69 8.27
N ARG A 90 -7.50 16.64 7.58
CA ARG A 90 -8.94 16.33 7.48
C ARG A 90 -9.50 15.64 8.73
N TYR A 91 -8.67 14.85 9.41
CA TYR A 91 -9.06 14.06 10.59
C TYR A 91 -8.02 14.23 11.70
N PRO A 92 -7.97 15.42 12.35
CA PRO A 92 -6.91 15.73 13.32
C PRO A 92 -6.90 14.81 14.55
N ASP A 93 -8.03 14.21 14.90
CA ASP A 93 -8.17 13.30 16.05
C ASP A 93 -8.00 11.83 15.67
N LEU A 94 -7.82 11.52 14.39
CA LEU A 94 -7.63 10.16 13.94
C LEU A 94 -6.24 9.66 14.31
N LYS A 95 -6.20 8.53 15.02
CA LYS A 95 -4.95 7.82 15.26
C LYS A 95 -4.56 7.04 14.01
N PHE A 96 -3.42 7.40 13.42
CA PHE A 96 -2.90 6.69 12.26
C PHE A 96 -1.37 6.57 12.27
N GLU A 97 -0.89 5.60 11.51
CA GLU A 97 0.53 5.34 11.26
C GLU A 97 0.74 5.21 9.75
N ALA A 98 1.80 5.82 9.24
CA ALA A 98 2.21 5.67 7.85
C ALA A 98 3.47 4.81 7.77
N LEU A 99 3.45 3.80 6.92
CA LEU A 99 4.53 2.83 6.74
C LEU A 99 4.99 2.83 5.28
N LEU A 100 6.29 2.98 5.10
CA LEU A 100 6.96 2.81 3.81
C LEU A 100 7.86 1.58 3.88
N LEU A 101 7.49 0.53 3.19
CA LEU A 101 8.22 -0.73 3.14
C LEU A 101 8.67 -1.04 1.71
N GLU A 102 9.74 -1.79 1.61
CA GLU A 102 10.23 -2.30 0.33
C GLU A 102 9.98 -3.80 0.24
N GLY A 103 9.46 -4.27 -0.89
CA GLY A 103 9.18 -5.68 -1.05
C GLY A 103 8.28 -6.01 -2.21
N ARG A 104 7.68 -7.19 -2.16
CA ARG A 104 6.64 -7.59 -3.11
C ARG A 104 5.29 -7.09 -2.58
N PRO A 105 4.59 -6.17 -3.26
CA PRO A 105 3.42 -5.50 -2.71
C PRO A 105 2.36 -6.45 -2.15
N SER A 106 1.98 -7.48 -2.89
CA SER A 106 0.91 -8.40 -2.44
C SER A 106 1.25 -9.15 -1.16
N SER A 107 2.42 -9.77 -1.07
CA SER A 107 2.83 -10.51 0.12
C SER A 107 3.09 -9.59 1.31
N THR A 108 3.71 -8.44 1.08
CA THR A 108 3.98 -7.46 2.14
C THR A 108 2.68 -6.92 2.75
N ILE A 109 1.65 -6.65 1.93
CA ILE A 109 0.33 -6.22 2.43
C ILE A 109 -0.28 -7.30 3.32
N VAL A 110 -0.28 -8.56 2.87
CA VAL A 110 -0.84 -9.69 3.64
C VAL A 110 -0.07 -9.90 4.94
N GLU A 111 1.25 -9.92 4.89
CA GLU A 111 2.12 -10.10 6.06
C GLU A 111 1.92 -8.99 7.12
N GLU A 112 1.88 -7.72 6.69
CA GLU A 112 1.65 -6.61 7.62
C GLU A 112 0.22 -6.62 8.19
N ALA A 113 -0.77 -7.01 7.40
CA ALA A 113 -2.15 -7.15 7.88
C ALA A 113 -2.27 -8.22 8.97
N GLU A 114 -1.62 -9.36 8.80
CA GLU A 114 -1.59 -10.43 9.80
C GLU A 114 -0.78 -10.03 11.03
N LYS A 115 0.43 -9.53 10.84
CA LYS A 115 1.35 -9.11 11.91
C LYS A 115 0.75 -8.06 12.84
N ARG A 116 -0.03 -7.14 12.29
CA ARG A 116 -0.66 -6.04 13.01
C ARG A 116 -2.09 -6.34 13.43
N ASP A 117 -2.56 -7.53 13.14
CA ASP A 117 -3.92 -7.97 13.45
C ASP A 117 -4.98 -6.94 13.02
N VAL A 118 -4.91 -6.53 11.76
CA VAL A 118 -5.91 -5.62 11.20
C VAL A 118 -7.24 -6.34 10.99
N HIS A 119 -8.33 -5.59 11.08
CA HIS A 119 -9.68 -6.13 10.95
C HIS A 119 -10.26 -5.93 9.55
N LEU A 120 -9.72 -4.96 8.81
CA LEU A 120 -10.15 -4.65 7.45
C LEU A 120 -8.95 -4.17 6.63
N ILE A 121 -8.79 -4.68 5.42
CA ILE A 121 -7.89 -4.13 4.41
C ILE A 121 -8.74 -3.34 3.41
N THR A 122 -8.31 -2.12 3.11
CA THR A 122 -8.90 -1.31 2.05
C THR A 122 -7.85 -1.07 0.97
N MET A 123 -8.20 -1.26 -0.28
CA MET A 123 -7.27 -1.03 -1.38
C MET A 123 -7.99 -0.66 -2.67
N GLY A 124 -7.28 0.02 -3.56
CA GLY A 124 -7.77 0.30 -4.90
C GLY A 124 -7.89 -0.97 -5.74
N SER A 125 -8.81 -0.97 -6.67
CA SER A 125 -8.97 -2.08 -7.61
C SER A 125 -7.79 -2.22 -8.56
N ARG A 126 -6.98 -1.16 -8.75
CA ARG A 126 -5.79 -1.08 -9.60
C ARG A 126 -4.71 -0.24 -8.94
N GLY A 127 -3.46 -0.47 -9.34
CA GLY A 127 -2.32 0.33 -8.94
C GLY A 127 -1.80 1.23 -10.06
N LEU A 128 -0.58 1.72 -9.91
CA LEU A 128 0.10 2.63 -10.85
C LEU A 128 0.33 2.02 -12.25
N GLY A 129 0.32 0.68 -12.38
CA GLY A 129 0.53 -0.02 -13.66
C GLY A 129 -0.68 -0.05 -14.61
N GLY A 130 -1.75 0.61 -14.29
CA GLY A 130 -2.97 0.92 -15.02
C GLY A 130 -3.33 0.08 -16.26
N ILE A 131 -3.99 -1.07 -16.08
CA ILE A 131 -4.73 -1.73 -17.17
C ILE A 131 -6.16 -1.20 -17.14
N THR A 132 -6.66 -0.68 -18.26
CA THR A 132 -8.03 -0.22 -18.42
C THR A 132 -8.98 -1.44 -18.56
N GLY A 133 -10.06 -1.49 -17.76
CA GLY A 133 -11.08 -2.55 -17.82
C GLY A 133 -11.65 -2.94 -16.46
N TRP A 134 -12.54 -3.92 -16.46
CA TRP A 134 -13.28 -4.42 -15.28
C TRP A 134 -12.46 -5.38 -14.40
N ILE A 135 -11.18 -5.58 -14.68
CA ILE A 135 -10.34 -6.60 -14.06
C ILE A 135 -9.60 -5.99 -12.87
N LEU A 136 -9.56 -6.71 -11.74
CA LEU A 136 -8.69 -6.37 -10.62
C LEU A 136 -7.22 -6.35 -11.06
N GLY A 137 -6.47 -5.38 -10.56
CA GLY A 137 -5.03 -5.33 -10.73
C GLY A 137 -4.34 -6.57 -10.15
N SER A 138 -3.13 -6.83 -10.59
CA SER A 138 -2.36 -8.02 -10.17
C SER A 138 -2.12 -8.09 -8.67
N THR A 139 -1.85 -6.95 -8.04
CA THR A 139 -1.64 -6.88 -6.58
C THR A 139 -2.93 -7.12 -5.82
N SER A 140 -4.02 -6.43 -6.17
CA SER A 140 -5.31 -6.59 -5.48
C SER A 140 -5.86 -8.00 -5.62
N ARG A 141 -5.73 -8.62 -6.79
CA ARG A 141 -6.11 -10.02 -6.99
C ARG A 141 -5.34 -10.97 -6.08
N LYS A 142 -4.02 -10.84 -6.01
CA LYS A 142 -3.19 -11.69 -5.15
C LYS A 142 -3.49 -11.49 -3.66
N VAL A 143 -3.78 -10.26 -3.23
CA VAL A 143 -4.17 -10.00 -1.85
C VAL A 143 -5.51 -10.68 -1.54
N VAL A 144 -6.50 -10.57 -2.43
CA VAL A 144 -7.79 -11.26 -2.27
C VAL A 144 -7.62 -12.78 -2.18
N ASP A 145 -6.75 -13.35 -3.02
CA ASP A 145 -6.52 -14.80 -3.05
C ASP A 145 -5.78 -15.32 -1.79
N GLN A 146 -4.91 -14.51 -1.20
CA GLN A 146 -4.00 -14.95 -0.14
C GLN A 146 -4.42 -14.52 1.27
N CYS A 147 -5.22 -13.46 1.38
CA CYS A 147 -5.58 -12.86 2.67
C CYS A 147 -6.83 -13.51 3.26
N THR A 148 -6.79 -13.72 4.58
CA THR A 148 -7.94 -14.21 5.36
C THR A 148 -8.76 -13.09 6.00
N LYS A 149 -8.27 -11.85 5.95
CA LYS A 149 -8.96 -10.68 6.50
C LYS A 149 -10.03 -10.16 5.53
N PRO A 150 -11.09 -9.51 6.01
CA PRO A 150 -12.02 -8.76 5.18
C PRO A 150 -11.29 -7.73 4.31
N ILE A 151 -11.71 -7.61 3.06
CA ILE A 151 -11.10 -6.69 2.10
C ILE A 151 -12.17 -5.84 1.43
N LEU A 152 -11.97 -4.54 1.43
CA LEU A 152 -12.77 -3.58 0.69
C LEU A 152 -12.01 -3.11 -0.55
N ILE A 153 -12.52 -3.43 -1.72
CA ILE A 153 -11.95 -3.00 -3.00
C ILE A 153 -12.66 -1.73 -3.47
N VAL A 154 -11.89 -0.69 -3.74
CA VAL A 154 -12.38 0.61 -4.19
C VAL A 154 -11.98 0.84 -5.66
N LYS A 155 -12.98 1.12 -6.49
CA LYS A 155 -12.78 1.43 -7.92
C LYS A 155 -12.33 2.88 -8.14
#